data_53be8802dbfb1e25be9862c96cb614f3
#
_entry.id   53be8802dbfb1e25be9862c96cb614f3
#
_cell.length_a   1.000
_cell.length_b   1.000
_cell.length_c   1.000
_cell.angle_alpha   90.00
_cell.angle_beta   90.00
_cell.angle_gamma   90.00
#
_symmetry.space_group_name_H-M   'P 1'
#
loop_
_entity.id
_entity.type
_entity.pdbx_description
1 polymer ?
#
loop_
_entity_poly.entity_id
_entity_poly.type
_entity_poly.pdbx_seq_one_letter_code
_entity_poly.pdbx_strand_id
1 'polypeptide(L)'
;MCQHDSTHQCNCGRHNNTLLPKAYKILEITRYTDTEWNFRVEKDFPARLGQFVEVSLPMYGEAPISVSDCGEDYIDLLIRKVGKVTNKLFELNVGDCVWMRGVHGNGYPINDYNGKHLIVIAGGTGVAPVKGLIQHFSEQPKLLSGMDAILGFRNQNVVLYRQCMPLWRDNINLITTLDEGEANNDFCIGRVTDYFEQLDLSQLENTQAIVVGPPIMIKFAVQALLNKGLKKEQIWVDYERKMACAVGKCGHCRIGDKYVCVDGPVFRFDQAEYLVD
;
A
#
# COMPACT_ATOMS: atom_id res chain seq x y z
N MET A 1 3.12 14.78 58.89
CA MET A 1 2.09 13.79 58.57
C MET A 1 1.15 14.40 57.57
N CYS A 2 1.38 14.24 56.30
CA CYS A 2 0.45 14.66 55.27
C CYS A 2 -0.33 13.41 54.84
N GLN A 3 -1.62 13.42 55.10
CA GLN A 3 -2.55 12.39 54.63
C GLN A 3 -2.76 12.58 53.12
N HIS A 4 -2.39 11.61 52.31
CA HIS A 4 -2.75 11.52 50.92
C HIS A 4 -4.19 11.04 50.79
N ASP A 5 -5.05 11.92 50.33
CA ASP A 5 -6.44 11.62 49.99
C ASP A 5 -6.45 11.01 48.59
N SER A 6 -6.81 9.73 48.50
CA SER A 6 -6.70 8.87 47.29
C SER A 6 -8.02 8.75 46.53
N THR A 7 -8.72 9.87 46.27
CA THR A 7 -10.00 9.89 45.52
C THR A 7 -10.08 10.92 44.42
N HIS A 8 -9.03 11.13 43.65
CA HIS A 8 -9.17 11.74 42.36
C HIS A 8 -9.09 10.66 41.26
N GLN A 9 -10.21 10.01 41.01
CA GLN A 9 -10.43 9.34 39.70
C GLN A 9 -10.45 10.45 38.65
N CYS A 10 -9.32 10.60 37.96
CA CYS A 10 -9.23 11.42 36.79
C CYS A 10 -10.12 10.78 35.70
N ASN A 11 -11.32 11.33 35.53
CA ASN A 11 -12.27 10.96 34.49
C ASN A 11 -11.87 11.67 33.18
N CYS A 12 -10.60 11.57 32.80
CA CYS A 12 -10.17 11.87 31.44
C CYS A 12 -10.75 10.78 30.55
N GLY A 13 -11.91 11.13 29.96
CA GLY A 13 -12.49 10.33 28.91
C GLY A 13 -11.37 9.88 27.98
N ARG A 14 -11.32 8.58 27.67
CA ARG A 14 -10.38 8.02 26.69
C ARG A 14 -10.69 8.63 25.32
N HIS A 15 -10.28 9.87 25.12
CA HIS A 15 -10.11 10.38 23.78
C HIS A 15 -9.00 9.53 23.15
N ASN A 16 -9.32 8.69 22.20
CA ASN A 16 -8.36 8.01 21.37
C ASN A 16 -7.51 9.09 20.69
N ASN A 17 -6.41 9.47 21.33
CA ASN A 17 -5.48 10.44 20.76
C ASN A 17 -4.71 9.73 19.66
N THR A 18 -5.16 9.90 18.43
CA THR A 18 -4.55 9.31 17.23
C THR A 18 -3.10 9.76 16.98
N LEU A 19 -2.61 10.72 17.73
CA LEU A 19 -1.23 11.20 17.66
C LEU A 19 -0.28 10.43 18.59
N LEU A 20 -0.79 9.67 19.55
CA LEU A 20 0.04 8.88 20.46
C LEU A 20 0.20 7.48 19.92
N PRO A 21 1.43 7.02 19.68
CA PRO A 21 1.67 5.64 19.26
C PRO A 21 1.36 4.68 20.42
N LYS A 22 0.75 3.52 20.08
CA LYS A 22 0.53 2.41 20.98
C LYS A 22 1.45 1.25 20.58
N ALA A 23 1.83 0.43 21.54
CA ALA A 23 2.61 -0.78 21.30
C ALA A 23 1.71 -1.92 20.81
N TYR A 24 2.15 -2.59 19.75
CA TYR A 24 1.48 -3.76 19.15
C TYR A 24 2.50 -4.86 18.90
N LYS A 25 2.10 -6.10 19.14
CA LYS A 25 2.97 -7.25 19.02
C LYS A 25 3.18 -7.67 17.57
N ILE A 26 4.40 -8.04 17.21
CA ILE A 26 4.71 -8.69 15.95
C ILE A 26 4.27 -10.16 16.06
N LEU A 27 3.34 -10.56 15.19
CA LEU A 27 2.79 -11.91 15.15
C LEU A 27 3.57 -12.83 14.21
N GLU A 28 4.09 -12.27 13.10
CA GLU A 28 4.82 -13.02 12.08
C GLU A 28 5.80 -12.08 11.35
N ILE A 29 6.91 -12.64 10.89
CA ILE A 29 7.87 -11.95 10.01
C ILE A 29 8.14 -12.85 8.81
N THR A 30 7.71 -12.40 7.62
CA THR A 30 8.03 -13.06 6.35
C THR A 30 9.12 -12.29 5.64
N ARG A 31 10.27 -12.93 5.38
CA ARG A 31 11.41 -12.33 4.68
C ARG A 31 11.31 -12.61 3.20
N TYR A 32 11.04 -11.59 2.39
CA TYR A 32 10.97 -11.74 0.92
C TYR A 32 12.34 -11.62 0.27
N THR A 33 13.14 -10.66 0.75
CA THR A 33 14.51 -10.37 0.28
C THR A 33 15.38 -9.99 1.47
N ASP A 34 16.63 -9.65 1.23
CA ASP A 34 17.54 -9.13 2.29
C ASP A 34 17.08 -7.75 2.80
N THR A 35 16.26 -7.04 2.03
CA THR A 35 15.85 -5.66 2.32
C THR A 35 14.35 -5.43 2.40
N GLU A 36 13.52 -6.38 2.02
CA GLU A 36 12.05 -6.28 2.10
C GLU A 36 11.47 -7.42 2.94
N TRP A 37 10.97 -7.07 4.13
CA TRP A 37 10.30 -8.00 5.04
C TRP A 37 8.85 -7.57 5.27
N ASN A 38 7.94 -8.53 5.36
CA ASN A 38 6.57 -8.31 5.80
C ASN A 38 6.47 -8.61 7.29
N PHE A 39 5.95 -7.65 8.02
CA PHE A 39 5.63 -7.77 9.43
C PHE A 39 4.11 -7.87 9.57
N ARG A 40 3.62 -8.99 10.08
CA ARG A 40 2.25 -9.09 10.56
C ARG A 40 2.20 -8.60 11.98
N VAL A 41 1.40 -7.58 12.23
CA VAL A 41 1.33 -6.91 13.51
C VAL A 41 -0.10 -6.92 14.02
N GLU A 42 -0.27 -7.19 15.31
CA GLU A 42 -1.55 -7.08 16.00
C GLU A 42 -2.16 -5.69 15.87
N LYS A 43 -3.50 -5.59 15.82
CA LYS A 43 -4.22 -4.31 15.87
C LYS A 43 -5.52 -4.39 16.67
N ASP A 44 -5.94 -3.26 17.21
CA ASP A 44 -7.20 -3.04 17.93
C ASP A 44 -8.06 -1.92 17.31
N PHE A 45 -7.84 -1.63 16.03
CA PHE A 45 -8.50 -0.55 15.28
C PHE A 45 -8.94 -1.02 13.88
N PRO A 46 -10.00 -0.42 13.31
CA PRO A 46 -10.36 -0.71 11.93
C PRO A 46 -9.30 -0.18 10.96
N ALA A 47 -8.92 -1.01 9.98
CA ALA A 47 -8.03 -0.62 8.89
C ALA A 47 -8.62 -1.04 7.54
N ARG A 48 -8.30 -0.31 6.48
CA ARG A 48 -8.71 -0.57 5.11
C ARG A 48 -7.50 -0.61 4.19
N LEU A 49 -7.60 -1.36 3.11
CA LEU A 49 -6.57 -1.42 2.07
C LEU A 49 -6.33 -0.05 1.44
N GLY A 50 -5.08 0.28 1.18
CA GLY A 50 -4.65 1.60 0.69
C GLY A 50 -4.51 2.67 1.78
N GLN A 51 -4.75 2.35 3.04
CA GLN A 51 -4.39 3.19 4.19
C GLN A 51 -2.95 2.89 4.64
N PHE A 52 -2.43 3.70 5.55
CA PHE A 52 -1.10 3.53 6.14
C PHE A 52 -1.11 3.78 7.65
N VAL A 53 -0.07 3.33 8.31
CA VAL A 53 0.22 3.63 9.72
C VAL A 53 1.59 4.27 9.85
N GLU A 54 1.77 5.12 10.85
CA GLU A 54 3.11 5.56 11.26
C GLU A 54 3.68 4.52 12.22
N VAL A 55 4.68 3.78 11.74
CA VAL A 55 5.41 2.80 12.55
C VAL A 55 6.59 3.48 13.21
N SER A 56 6.71 3.34 14.52
CA SER A 56 7.76 3.98 15.30
C SER A 56 8.47 3.03 16.23
N LEU A 57 9.70 3.38 16.53
CA LEU A 57 10.49 2.78 17.62
C LEU A 57 11.02 3.90 18.51
N PRO A 58 10.89 3.78 19.84
CA PRO A 58 11.40 4.77 20.78
C PRO A 58 12.87 5.11 20.49
N MET A 59 13.21 6.41 20.46
CA MET A 59 14.52 6.98 20.15
C MET A 59 14.97 6.88 18.68
N TYR A 60 14.28 6.14 17.81
CA TYR A 60 14.66 5.98 16.39
C TYR A 60 13.83 6.83 15.44
N GLY A 61 12.59 7.17 15.84
CA GLY A 61 11.66 7.98 15.05
C GLY A 61 10.49 7.18 14.49
N GLU A 62 9.85 7.72 13.44
CA GLU A 62 8.67 7.16 12.79
C GLU A 62 8.88 7.06 11.28
N ALA A 63 8.12 6.16 10.66
CA ALA A 63 8.02 6.03 9.20
C ALA A 63 6.60 5.64 8.80
N PRO A 64 6.02 6.27 7.76
CA PRO A 64 4.76 5.85 7.18
C PRO A 64 4.93 4.54 6.42
N ILE A 65 4.10 3.56 6.74
CA ILE A 65 4.11 2.24 6.11
C ILE A 65 2.69 1.90 5.66
N SER A 66 2.54 1.61 4.37
CA SER A 66 1.26 1.21 3.79
C SER A 66 0.79 -0.13 4.34
N VAL A 67 -0.52 -0.24 4.58
CA VAL A 67 -1.17 -1.50 4.94
C VAL A 67 -1.23 -2.36 3.68
N SER A 68 -0.45 -3.43 3.64
CA SER A 68 -0.41 -4.35 2.50
C SER A 68 -1.52 -5.40 2.53
N ASP A 69 -2.01 -5.72 3.72
CA ASP A 69 -3.18 -6.57 3.96
C ASP A 69 -3.71 -6.32 5.36
N CYS A 70 -4.98 -6.70 5.63
CA CYS A 70 -5.55 -6.61 6.97
C CYS A 70 -6.61 -7.67 7.20
N GLY A 71 -6.55 -8.30 8.38
CA GLY A 71 -7.59 -9.16 8.92
C GLY A 71 -8.38 -8.45 10.03
N GLU A 72 -9.08 -9.22 10.83
CA GLU A 72 -9.87 -8.72 11.95
C GLU A 72 -8.96 -8.14 13.05
N ASP A 73 -7.91 -8.86 13.40
CA ASP A 73 -7.01 -8.59 14.54
C ASP A 73 -5.56 -8.27 14.15
N TYR A 74 -5.25 -8.22 12.85
CA TYR A 74 -3.90 -7.92 12.36
C TYR A 74 -3.89 -6.99 11.14
N ILE A 75 -2.71 -6.40 10.91
CA ILE A 75 -2.32 -5.78 9.63
C ILE A 75 -0.97 -6.34 9.18
N ASP A 76 -0.80 -6.44 7.87
CA ASP A 76 0.48 -6.74 7.24
C ASP A 76 1.14 -5.47 6.74
N LEU A 77 2.42 -5.31 7.04
CA LEU A 77 3.23 -4.14 6.73
C LEU A 77 4.48 -4.60 5.99
N LEU A 78 4.57 -4.32 4.69
CA LEU A 78 5.82 -4.54 3.96
C LEU A 78 6.76 -3.39 4.25
N ILE A 79 7.90 -3.68 4.84
CA ILE A 79 8.90 -2.69 5.23
C ILE A 79 10.19 -2.92 4.44
N ARG A 80 10.69 -1.86 3.80
CA ARG A 80 11.99 -1.86 3.14
C ARG A 80 13.05 -1.25 4.05
N LYS A 81 14.19 -1.93 4.16
CA LYS A 81 15.36 -1.53 4.96
C LYS A 81 16.12 -0.40 4.26
N VAL A 82 15.78 0.87 4.55
CA VAL A 82 16.34 2.04 3.85
C VAL A 82 16.76 3.19 4.75
N GLY A 83 16.43 3.17 6.05
CA GLY A 83 16.70 4.31 6.93
C GLY A 83 16.81 3.90 8.40
N LYS A 84 17.02 4.90 9.27
CA LYS A 84 17.30 4.69 10.69
C LYS A 84 16.22 3.84 11.38
N VAL A 85 14.96 4.15 11.17
CA VAL A 85 13.82 3.44 11.78
C VAL A 85 13.72 2.03 11.20
N THR A 86 13.69 1.91 9.87
CA THR A 86 13.52 0.62 9.19
C THR A 86 14.70 -0.32 9.43
N ASN A 87 15.94 0.20 9.50
CA ASN A 87 17.10 -0.63 9.89
C ASN A 87 16.90 -1.25 11.27
N LYS A 88 16.36 -0.48 12.23
CA LYS A 88 16.13 -0.98 13.59
C LYS A 88 14.97 -1.96 13.68
N LEU A 89 13.92 -1.77 12.88
CA LEU A 89 12.81 -2.73 12.78
C LEU A 89 13.29 -4.12 12.35
N PHE A 90 14.32 -4.20 11.50
CA PHE A 90 14.89 -5.47 11.04
C PHE A 90 15.73 -6.23 12.10
N GLU A 91 15.91 -5.65 13.28
CA GLU A 91 16.53 -6.34 14.43
C GLU A 91 15.49 -7.00 15.34
N LEU A 92 14.20 -6.73 15.12
CA LEU A 92 13.10 -7.27 15.92
C LEU A 92 12.75 -8.70 15.52
N ASN A 93 12.16 -9.42 16.47
CA ASN A 93 11.70 -10.78 16.32
C ASN A 93 10.18 -10.89 16.53
N VAL A 94 9.61 -12.03 16.16
CA VAL A 94 8.23 -12.36 16.51
C VAL A 94 8.07 -12.34 18.03
N GLY A 95 7.02 -11.67 18.50
CA GLY A 95 6.75 -11.42 19.90
C GLY A 95 7.25 -10.09 20.44
N ASP A 96 8.20 -9.43 19.77
CA ASP A 96 8.58 -8.05 20.08
C ASP A 96 7.45 -7.09 19.74
N CYS A 97 7.54 -5.85 20.22
CA CYS A 97 6.56 -4.81 19.96
C CYS A 97 7.10 -3.73 19.03
N VAL A 98 6.25 -3.28 18.11
CA VAL A 98 6.39 -2.01 17.40
C VAL A 98 5.35 -1.03 17.90
N TRP A 99 5.64 0.25 17.80
CA TRP A 99 4.67 1.28 18.14
C TRP A 99 4.03 1.79 16.85
N MET A 100 2.70 1.89 16.87
CA MET A 100 1.96 2.40 15.72
C MET A 100 0.97 3.47 16.16
N ARG A 101 0.77 4.46 15.31
CA ARG A 101 -0.32 5.44 15.39
C ARG A 101 -1.03 5.56 14.06
N GLY A 102 -2.26 5.93 14.10
CA GLY A 102 -3.17 5.96 12.94
C GLY A 102 -4.27 4.92 13.18
N VAL A 103 -4.94 4.44 12.17
CA VAL A 103 -4.67 4.39 10.72
C VAL A 103 -4.94 5.76 10.06
N HIS A 104 -4.22 6.07 8.99
CA HIS A 104 -4.29 7.33 8.27
C HIS A 104 -4.60 7.10 6.78
N GLY A 105 -5.03 8.17 6.10
CA GLY A 105 -5.35 8.14 4.67
C GLY A 105 -6.75 7.61 4.35
N ASN A 106 -7.14 7.78 3.09
CA ASN A 106 -8.49 7.48 2.60
C ASN A 106 -8.73 6.01 2.21
N GLY A 107 -7.68 5.30 1.74
CA GLY A 107 -7.78 3.92 1.25
C GLY A 107 -8.47 3.78 -0.11
N TYR A 108 -8.48 2.54 -0.64
CA TYR A 108 -9.16 2.23 -1.90
C TYR A 108 -10.68 2.15 -1.72
N PRO A 109 -11.49 2.69 -2.65
CA PRO A 109 -12.94 2.55 -2.65
C PRO A 109 -13.35 1.18 -3.22
N ILE A 110 -13.07 0.10 -2.52
CA ILE A 110 -13.20 -1.29 -2.99
C ILE A 110 -14.59 -1.59 -3.54
N ASN A 111 -15.64 -1.10 -2.87
CA ASN A 111 -17.01 -1.34 -3.30
C ASN A 111 -17.35 -0.68 -4.65
N ASP A 112 -16.67 0.41 -5.00
CA ASP A 112 -16.89 1.12 -6.27
C ASP A 112 -16.29 0.37 -7.47
N TYR A 113 -15.47 -0.65 -7.22
CA TYR A 113 -14.91 -1.52 -8.25
C TYR A 113 -15.82 -2.69 -8.61
N ASN A 114 -16.82 -3.00 -7.80
CA ASN A 114 -17.75 -4.11 -8.05
C ASN A 114 -18.43 -4.00 -9.41
N GLY A 115 -18.42 -5.10 -10.17
CA GLY A 115 -18.98 -5.21 -11.52
C GLY A 115 -18.13 -4.54 -12.60
N LYS A 116 -16.98 -3.93 -12.26
CA LYS A 116 -16.07 -3.28 -13.22
C LYS A 116 -14.93 -4.21 -13.62
N HIS A 117 -14.27 -3.87 -14.73
CA HIS A 117 -12.97 -4.41 -15.06
C HIS A 117 -11.88 -3.62 -14.33
N LEU A 118 -11.03 -4.29 -13.57
CA LEU A 118 -10.01 -3.63 -12.77
C LEU A 118 -8.61 -3.92 -13.33
N ILE A 119 -7.85 -2.86 -13.61
CA ILE A 119 -6.45 -2.94 -14.04
C ILE A 119 -5.58 -2.47 -12.87
N VAL A 120 -4.61 -3.29 -12.44
CA VAL A 120 -3.64 -2.93 -11.40
C VAL A 120 -2.24 -2.96 -11.99
N ILE A 121 -1.55 -1.83 -11.91
CA ILE A 121 -0.16 -1.70 -12.38
C ILE A 121 0.69 -1.28 -11.19
N ALA A 122 1.62 -2.13 -10.79
CA ALA A 122 2.45 -1.84 -9.63
C ALA A 122 3.93 -2.18 -9.88
N GLY A 123 4.83 -1.39 -9.27
CA GLY A 123 6.27 -1.56 -9.45
C GLY A 123 7.05 -1.59 -8.14
N GLY A 124 7.93 -2.58 -7.98
CA GLY A 124 8.77 -2.76 -6.81
C GLY A 124 7.96 -2.86 -5.52
N THR A 125 8.30 -2.06 -4.51
CA THR A 125 7.55 -2.01 -3.23
C THR A 125 6.14 -1.45 -3.36
N GLY A 126 5.81 -0.77 -4.48
CA GLY A 126 4.44 -0.31 -4.78
C GLY A 126 3.44 -1.45 -4.96
N VAL A 127 3.89 -2.71 -5.02
CA VAL A 127 3.00 -3.88 -4.96
C VAL A 127 2.38 -4.04 -3.55
N ALA A 128 3.02 -3.54 -2.50
CA ALA A 128 2.53 -3.68 -1.14
C ALA A 128 1.14 -3.04 -0.91
N PRO A 129 0.89 -1.76 -1.25
CA PRO A 129 -0.42 -1.14 -1.05
C PRO A 129 -1.56 -1.85 -1.80
N VAL A 130 -1.27 -2.51 -2.93
CA VAL A 130 -2.28 -3.20 -3.75
C VAL A 130 -2.36 -4.71 -3.50
N LYS A 131 -1.46 -5.28 -2.70
CA LYS A 131 -1.41 -6.74 -2.44
C LYS A 131 -2.75 -7.26 -1.90
N GLY A 132 -3.28 -6.65 -0.86
CA GLY A 132 -4.54 -7.07 -0.26
C GLY A 132 -5.73 -6.90 -1.20
N LEU A 133 -5.71 -5.87 -2.06
CA LEU A 133 -6.74 -5.65 -3.07
C LEU A 133 -6.69 -6.73 -4.15
N ILE A 134 -5.51 -7.09 -4.67
CA ILE A 134 -5.33 -8.19 -5.62
C ILE A 134 -5.79 -9.50 -4.97
N GLN A 135 -5.41 -9.76 -3.72
CA GLN A 135 -5.81 -10.94 -2.97
C GLN A 135 -7.33 -11.03 -2.83
N HIS A 136 -7.97 -9.96 -2.38
CA HIS A 136 -9.43 -9.88 -2.19
C HIS A 136 -10.21 -10.24 -3.46
N PHE A 137 -9.84 -9.66 -4.61
CA PHE A 137 -10.55 -9.93 -5.86
C PHE A 137 -10.14 -11.24 -6.50
N SER A 138 -8.92 -11.75 -6.26
CA SER A 138 -8.54 -13.11 -6.68
C SER A 138 -9.29 -14.19 -5.92
N GLU A 139 -9.61 -13.97 -4.65
CA GLU A 139 -10.44 -14.88 -3.85
C GLU A 139 -11.93 -14.77 -4.19
N GLN A 140 -12.37 -13.62 -4.70
CA GLN A 140 -13.76 -13.32 -5.02
C GLN A 140 -13.89 -12.78 -6.46
N PRO A 141 -13.47 -13.53 -7.50
CA PRO A 141 -13.39 -13.02 -8.87
C PRO A 141 -14.76 -12.60 -9.44
N LYS A 142 -15.86 -13.15 -8.93
CA LYS A 142 -17.23 -12.78 -9.34
C LYS A 142 -17.65 -11.36 -8.96
N LEU A 143 -16.90 -10.68 -8.09
CA LEU A 143 -17.14 -9.27 -7.75
C LEU A 143 -16.77 -8.32 -8.88
N LEU A 144 -15.88 -8.74 -9.78
CA LEU A 144 -15.44 -7.95 -10.94
C LEU A 144 -15.99 -8.54 -12.25
N SER A 145 -16.02 -7.76 -13.32
CA SER A 145 -16.22 -8.27 -14.67
C SER A 145 -14.93 -8.89 -15.25
N GLY A 146 -13.78 -8.54 -14.69
CA GLY A 146 -12.46 -9.08 -15.00
C GLY A 146 -11.37 -8.30 -14.26
N MET A 147 -10.16 -8.86 -14.20
CA MET A 147 -9.02 -8.18 -13.60
C MET A 147 -7.73 -8.50 -14.34
N ASP A 148 -6.98 -7.45 -14.68
CA ASP A 148 -5.60 -7.51 -15.13
C ASP A 148 -4.67 -6.96 -14.07
N ALA A 149 -3.55 -7.62 -13.80
CA ALA A 149 -2.50 -7.10 -12.95
C ALA A 149 -1.13 -7.20 -13.65
N ILE A 150 -0.41 -6.08 -13.72
CA ILE A 150 0.98 -6.05 -14.22
C ILE A 150 1.87 -5.62 -13.07
N LEU A 151 2.72 -6.53 -12.60
CA LEU A 151 3.64 -6.31 -11.48
C LEU A 151 5.07 -6.29 -11.99
N GLY A 152 5.75 -5.14 -11.86
CA GLY A 152 7.13 -4.95 -12.33
C GLY A 152 8.14 -5.00 -11.20
N PHE A 153 9.25 -5.71 -11.43
CA PHE A 153 10.38 -5.79 -10.51
C PHE A 153 11.69 -5.63 -11.26
N ARG A 154 12.73 -5.23 -10.55
CA ARG A 154 14.06 -5.07 -11.17
C ARG A 154 14.61 -6.41 -11.71
N ASN A 155 14.58 -7.43 -10.89
CA ASN A 155 15.03 -8.78 -11.23
C ASN A 155 14.34 -9.83 -10.36
N GLN A 156 14.57 -11.07 -10.64
CA GLN A 156 13.96 -12.21 -9.97
C GLN A 156 14.22 -12.25 -8.44
N ASN A 157 15.35 -11.73 -7.94
CA ASN A 157 15.69 -11.81 -6.51
C ASN A 157 14.89 -10.82 -5.64
N VAL A 158 14.29 -9.80 -6.25
CA VAL A 158 13.50 -8.78 -5.54
C VAL A 158 12.00 -8.89 -5.82
N VAL A 159 11.54 -10.01 -6.36
CA VAL A 159 10.10 -10.28 -6.56
C VAL A 159 9.44 -10.53 -5.22
N LEU A 160 8.42 -9.73 -4.91
CA LEU A 160 7.63 -9.82 -3.68
C LEU A 160 6.40 -10.72 -3.86
N TYR A 161 5.90 -11.30 -2.77
CA TYR A 161 4.66 -12.06 -2.71
C TYR A 161 4.57 -13.25 -3.68
N ARG A 162 5.69 -13.90 -4.01
CA ARG A 162 5.74 -15.05 -4.92
C ARG A 162 4.77 -16.16 -4.52
N GLN A 163 4.59 -16.38 -3.22
CA GLN A 163 3.68 -17.41 -2.69
C GLN A 163 2.19 -17.12 -2.99
N CYS A 164 1.83 -15.87 -3.27
CA CYS A 164 0.46 -15.48 -3.62
C CYS A 164 0.19 -15.61 -5.13
N MET A 165 1.23 -15.57 -5.97
CA MET A 165 1.09 -15.51 -7.43
C MET A 165 0.37 -16.71 -8.06
N PRO A 166 0.51 -17.96 -7.58
CA PRO A 166 -0.26 -19.08 -8.13
C PRO A 166 -1.77 -18.84 -8.03
N LEU A 167 -2.27 -18.48 -6.84
CA LEU A 167 -3.69 -18.15 -6.65
C LEU A 167 -4.13 -16.98 -7.53
N TRP A 168 -3.29 -15.96 -7.66
CA TRP A 168 -3.62 -14.81 -8.50
C TRP A 168 -3.73 -15.22 -9.97
N ARG A 169 -2.76 -15.98 -10.51
CA ARG A 169 -2.79 -16.46 -11.91
C ARG A 169 -4.00 -17.34 -12.24
N ASP A 170 -4.46 -18.12 -11.27
CA ASP A 170 -5.63 -18.99 -11.48
C ASP A 170 -6.94 -18.19 -11.61
N ASN A 171 -6.99 -16.96 -11.13
CA ASN A 171 -8.23 -16.17 -11.00
C ASN A 171 -8.22 -14.84 -11.74
N ILE A 172 -7.05 -14.30 -12.11
CA ILE A 172 -6.91 -13.03 -12.82
C ILE A 172 -5.82 -13.15 -13.92
N ASN A 173 -5.84 -12.23 -14.87
CA ASN A 173 -4.74 -12.11 -15.84
C ASN A 173 -3.55 -11.41 -15.14
N LEU A 174 -2.57 -12.21 -14.67
CA LEU A 174 -1.37 -11.72 -13.99
C LEU A 174 -0.15 -11.77 -14.90
N ILE A 175 0.43 -10.61 -15.17
CA ILE A 175 1.72 -10.46 -15.85
C ILE A 175 2.75 -9.98 -14.83
N THR A 176 3.85 -10.71 -14.69
CA THR A 176 4.98 -10.29 -13.85
C THR A 176 6.18 -9.99 -14.74
N THR A 177 6.68 -8.74 -14.67
CA THR A 177 7.80 -8.29 -15.51
C THR A 177 9.08 -8.09 -14.70
N LEU A 178 10.21 -8.32 -15.34
CA LEU A 178 11.54 -8.05 -14.80
C LEU A 178 12.29 -7.10 -15.75
N ASP A 179 12.92 -6.06 -15.20
CA ASP A 179 13.79 -5.17 -15.98
C ASP A 179 15.06 -5.89 -16.44
N GLU A 180 15.54 -6.85 -15.61
CA GLU A 180 16.79 -7.61 -15.84
C GLU A 180 16.57 -9.10 -15.56
N GLY A 181 17.15 -9.98 -16.37
CA GLY A 181 17.09 -11.42 -16.16
C GLY A 181 16.70 -12.19 -17.40
N GLU A 182 16.12 -13.37 -17.21
CA GLU A 182 15.64 -14.26 -18.29
C GLU A 182 14.14 -14.48 -18.17
N ALA A 183 13.46 -14.49 -19.33
CA ALA A 183 12.05 -14.82 -19.39
C ALA A 183 11.84 -16.31 -19.08
N ASN A 184 10.75 -16.63 -18.41
CA ASN A 184 10.30 -17.99 -18.14
C ASN A 184 8.77 -18.04 -18.06
N ASN A 185 8.21 -19.14 -17.59
CA ASN A 185 6.75 -19.28 -17.45
C ASN A 185 6.13 -18.30 -16.43
N ASP A 186 6.93 -17.80 -15.49
CA ASP A 186 6.47 -16.93 -14.41
C ASP A 186 6.77 -15.45 -14.67
N PHE A 187 7.79 -15.15 -15.47
CA PHE A 187 8.32 -13.81 -15.65
C PHE A 187 8.56 -13.46 -17.11
N CYS A 188 8.09 -12.30 -17.49
CA CYS A 188 8.39 -11.64 -18.75
C CYS A 188 9.55 -10.65 -18.58
N ILE A 189 10.29 -10.32 -19.65
CA ILE A 189 11.36 -9.32 -19.60
C ILE A 189 10.88 -8.03 -20.23
N GLY A 190 11.06 -6.92 -19.53
CA GLY A 190 10.67 -5.58 -19.97
C GLY A 190 9.97 -4.78 -18.87
N ARG A 191 9.59 -3.56 -19.20
CA ARG A 191 8.87 -2.65 -18.32
C ARG A 191 7.39 -3.01 -18.27
N VAL A 192 6.70 -2.61 -17.22
CA VAL A 192 5.24 -2.82 -17.11
C VAL A 192 4.47 -2.27 -18.31
N THR A 193 4.91 -1.14 -18.89
CA THR A 193 4.27 -0.50 -20.06
C THR A 193 4.41 -1.29 -21.35
N ASP A 194 5.40 -2.16 -21.49
CA ASP A 194 5.65 -2.95 -22.69
C ASP A 194 4.56 -4.03 -22.87
N TYR A 195 3.78 -4.30 -21.83
CA TYR A 195 2.74 -5.32 -21.79
C TYR A 195 1.32 -4.77 -21.82
N PHE A 196 1.14 -3.49 -22.02
CA PHE A 196 -0.19 -2.83 -22.06
C PHE A 196 -1.06 -3.28 -23.24
N GLU A 197 -0.48 -3.85 -24.29
CA GLU A 197 -1.24 -4.47 -25.40
C GLU A 197 -1.96 -5.76 -24.97
N GLN A 198 -1.58 -6.34 -23.83
CA GLN A 198 -2.19 -7.56 -23.29
C GLN A 198 -3.33 -7.25 -22.28
N LEU A 199 -3.59 -5.97 -21.98
CA LEU A 199 -4.70 -5.57 -21.13
C LEU A 199 -6.03 -5.74 -21.85
N ASP A 200 -7.05 -6.25 -21.13
CA ASP A 200 -8.41 -6.29 -21.67
C ASP A 200 -9.08 -4.92 -21.56
N LEU A 201 -9.18 -4.24 -22.67
CA LEU A 201 -9.84 -2.93 -22.82
C LEU A 201 -11.17 -3.02 -23.58
N SER A 202 -11.75 -4.21 -23.71
CA SER A 202 -13.02 -4.42 -24.42
C SER A 202 -14.20 -3.69 -23.77
N GLN A 203 -14.12 -3.41 -22.46
CA GLN A 203 -15.12 -2.69 -21.68
C GLN A 203 -14.59 -1.34 -21.16
N LEU A 204 -13.99 -0.53 -22.00
CA LEU A 204 -13.26 0.68 -21.64
C LEU A 204 -14.06 1.60 -20.68
N GLU A 205 -15.35 1.86 -20.97
CA GLU A 205 -16.21 2.71 -20.14
C GLU A 205 -16.48 2.12 -18.74
N ASN A 206 -16.37 0.80 -18.57
CA ASN A 206 -16.55 0.08 -17.30
C ASN A 206 -15.22 -0.32 -16.65
N THR A 207 -14.08 0.20 -17.13
CA THR A 207 -12.76 -0.11 -16.62
C THR A 207 -12.29 0.92 -15.61
N GLN A 208 -11.64 0.45 -14.53
CA GLN A 208 -10.89 1.27 -13.58
C GLN A 208 -9.44 0.81 -13.55
N ALA A 209 -8.50 1.73 -13.40
CA ALA A 209 -7.08 1.41 -13.29
C ALA A 209 -6.47 1.96 -12.01
N ILE A 210 -5.58 1.21 -11.39
CA ILE A 210 -4.80 1.62 -10.21
C ILE A 210 -3.32 1.52 -10.57
N VAL A 211 -2.58 2.60 -10.35
CA VAL A 211 -1.15 2.68 -10.68
C VAL A 211 -0.36 3.06 -9.43
N VAL A 212 0.57 2.19 -9.01
CA VAL A 212 1.37 2.36 -7.79
C VAL A 212 2.84 2.03 -8.05
N GLY A 213 3.74 2.90 -7.64
CA GLY A 213 5.18 2.63 -7.79
C GLY A 213 6.02 3.89 -7.91
N PRO A 214 7.24 3.79 -8.46
CA PRO A 214 8.11 4.95 -8.64
C PRO A 214 7.44 6.05 -9.49
N PRO A 215 7.66 7.34 -9.18
CA PRO A 215 7.01 8.46 -9.88
C PRO A 215 7.15 8.39 -11.40
N ILE A 216 8.33 8.01 -11.89
CA ILE A 216 8.59 7.86 -13.33
C ILE A 216 7.72 6.76 -13.97
N MET A 217 7.52 5.65 -13.27
CA MET A 217 6.65 4.56 -13.73
C MET A 217 5.19 5.01 -13.76
N ILE A 218 4.71 5.66 -12.70
CA ILE A 218 3.34 6.20 -12.63
C ILE A 218 3.10 7.13 -13.82
N LYS A 219 4.00 8.07 -14.09
CA LYS A 219 3.89 9.01 -15.21
C LYS A 219 3.70 8.30 -16.55
N PHE A 220 4.57 7.33 -16.87
CA PHE A 220 4.48 6.62 -18.15
C PHE A 220 3.28 5.69 -18.23
N ALA A 221 2.95 4.99 -17.14
CA ALA A 221 1.80 4.10 -17.09
C ALA A 221 0.48 4.86 -17.26
N VAL A 222 0.30 5.98 -16.55
CA VAL A 222 -0.88 6.84 -16.70
C VAL A 222 -0.99 7.38 -18.11
N GLN A 223 0.11 7.91 -18.69
CA GLN A 223 0.09 8.42 -20.06
C GLN A 223 -0.29 7.35 -21.08
N ALA A 224 0.23 6.12 -20.90
CA ALA A 224 -0.11 5.00 -21.78
C ALA A 224 -1.58 4.58 -21.65
N LEU A 225 -2.14 4.56 -20.44
CA LEU A 225 -3.56 4.26 -20.21
C LEU A 225 -4.46 5.33 -20.85
N LEU A 226 -4.12 6.61 -20.71
CA LEU A 226 -4.84 7.72 -21.37
C LEU A 226 -4.79 7.60 -22.89
N ASN A 227 -3.63 7.26 -23.47
CA ASN A 227 -3.48 7.04 -24.91
C ASN A 227 -4.31 5.85 -25.43
N LYS A 228 -4.59 4.86 -24.57
CA LYS A 228 -5.48 3.74 -24.86
C LYS A 228 -6.97 4.06 -24.67
N GLY A 229 -7.29 5.28 -24.24
CA GLY A 229 -8.65 5.80 -24.17
C GLY A 229 -9.30 5.77 -22.78
N LEU A 230 -8.60 5.36 -21.72
CA LEU A 230 -9.11 5.56 -20.36
C LEU A 230 -9.23 7.06 -20.06
N LYS A 231 -10.25 7.43 -19.31
CA LYS A 231 -10.43 8.81 -18.83
C LYS A 231 -9.67 9.01 -17.52
N LYS A 232 -9.31 10.24 -17.19
CA LYS A 232 -8.60 10.55 -15.93
C LYS A 232 -9.36 10.11 -14.69
N GLU A 233 -10.69 10.18 -14.73
CA GLU A 233 -11.60 9.77 -13.65
C GLU A 233 -11.63 8.24 -13.42
N GLN A 234 -11.12 7.47 -14.36
CA GLN A 234 -11.02 6.01 -14.29
C GLN A 234 -9.66 5.53 -13.75
N ILE A 235 -8.70 6.44 -13.55
CA ILE A 235 -7.35 6.11 -13.14
C ILE A 235 -7.15 6.58 -11.70
N TRP A 236 -6.65 5.68 -10.87
CA TRP A 236 -6.26 5.93 -9.49
C TRP A 236 -4.75 5.82 -9.37
N VAL A 237 -4.16 6.70 -8.57
CA VAL A 237 -2.72 6.72 -8.29
C VAL A 237 -2.49 6.75 -6.79
N ASP A 238 -1.45 6.09 -6.32
CA ASP A 238 -1.05 6.09 -4.92
C ASP A 238 0.29 6.83 -4.79
N TYR A 239 0.28 7.94 -4.05
CA TYR A 239 1.45 8.80 -3.88
C TYR A 239 2.07 8.63 -2.51
N GLU A 240 3.38 8.38 -2.51
CA GLU A 240 4.19 8.34 -1.29
C GLU A 240 4.83 9.69 -1.00
N ARG A 241 4.81 10.11 0.26
CA ARG A 241 5.47 11.31 0.74
C ARG A 241 6.10 11.10 2.10
N LYS A 242 7.15 11.87 2.38
CA LYS A 242 7.65 12.03 3.74
C LYS A 242 6.53 12.58 4.62
N MET A 243 6.29 11.92 5.75
CA MET A 243 5.28 12.33 6.70
C MET A 243 5.91 12.59 8.07
N ALA A 244 5.24 13.44 8.85
CA ALA A 244 5.62 13.71 10.24
C ALA A 244 4.39 13.70 11.13
N CYS A 245 3.35 14.52 10.88
CA CYS A 245 2.15 14.52 11.71
C CYS A 245 1.11 13.49 11.28
N ALA A 246 1.02 13.16 9.98
CA ALA A 246 0.03 12.30 9.34
C ALA A 246 -1.44 12.74 9.52
N VAL A 247 -1.69 13.99 9.97
CA VAL A 247 -3.02 14.55 10.28
C VAL A 247 -3.26 15.91 9.63
N GLY A 248 -2.59 16.21 8.51
CA GLY A 248 -2.82 17.43 7.72
C GLY A 248 -2.34 18.75 8.34
N LYS A 249 -1.43 18.72 9.32
CA LYS A 249 -1.02 19.95 10.05
C LYS A 249 0.35 20.49 9.67
N CYS A 250 1.36 19.62 9.48
CA CYS A 250 2.74 20.08 9.39
C CYS A 250 3.19 20.46 7.98
N GLY A 251 2.47 20.08 6.93
CA GLY A 251 2.81 20.40 5.55
C GLY A 251 3.86 19.49 4.88
N HIS A 252 4.52 18.56 5.60
CA HIS A 252 5.58 17.72 5.03
C HIS A 252 5.10 16.84 3.86
N CYS A 253 3.89 16.33 3.92
CA CYS A 253 3.31 15.49 2.87
C CYS A 253 2.51 16.27 1.83
N ARG A 254 2.57 17.62 1.87
CA ARG A 254 1.78 18.46 0.96
C ARG A 254 2.33 18.40 -0.47
N ILE A 255 1.44 18.20 -1.43
CA ILE A 255 1.69 18.36 -2.86
C ILE A 255 0.62 19.34 -3.40
N GLY A 256 1.04 20.47 -3.95
CA GLY A 256 0.09 21.51 -4.35
C GLY A 256 -0.79 21.97 -3.19
N ASP A 257 -2.10 21.79 -3.30
CA ASP A 257 -3.11 22.09 -2.27
C ASP A 257 -3.53 20.88 -1.43
N LYS A 258 -3.02 19.68 -1.73
CA LYS A 258 -3.40 18.41 -1.10
C LYS A 258 -2.41 17.95 -0.03
N TYR A 259 -2.92 17.36 1.02
CA TYR A 259 -2.14 16.65 2.04
C TYR A 259 -2.27 15.14 1.83
N VAL A 260 -1.21 14.48 1.37
CA VAL A 260 -1.24 13.03 1.09
C VAL A 260 -1.72 12.21 2.30
N CYS A 261 -1.42 12.64 3.51
CA CYS A 261 -1.83 11.93 4.73
C CYS A 261 -3.34 12.02 5.05
N VAL A 262 -4.09 12.95 4.45
CA VAL A 262 -5.51 13.19 4.73
C VAL A 262 -6.35 13.02 3.47
N ASP A 263 -5.93 13.68 2.37
CA ASP A 263 -6.65 13.66 1.09
C ASP A 263 -6.33 12.39 0.27
N GLY A 264 -5.19 11.74 0.56
CA GLY A 264 -4.69 10.53 -0.07
C GLY A 264 -4.48 9.38 0.93
N PRO A 265 -3.50 8.48 0.68
CA PRO A 265 -2.51 8.48 -0.42
C PRO A 265 -3.09 8.10 -1.80
N VAL A 266 -4.29 7.53 -1.83
CA VAL A 266 -4.98 7.10 -3.04
C VAL A 266 -5.78 8.26 -3.62
N PHE A 267 -5.42 8.68 -4.83
CA PHE A 267 -6.07 9.79 -5.53
C PHE A 267 -6.64 9.34 -6.86
N ARG A 268 -7.82 9.84 -7.21
CA ARG A 268 -8.30 9.78 -8.59
C ARG A 268 -7.50 10.77 -9.44
N PHE A 269 -7.02 10.33 -10.59
CA PHE A 269 -6.00 11.08 -11.36
C PHE A 269 -6.48 12.44 -11.87
N ASP A 270 -7.76 12.62 -12.16
CA ASP A 270 -8.34 13.93 -12.49
C ASP A 270 -8.17 14.98 -11.38
N GLN A 271 -8.06 14.53 -10.12
CA GLN A 271 -7.84 15.38 -8.95
C GLN A 271 -6.36 15.49 -8.56
N ALA A 272 -5.51 14.67 -9.15
CA ALA A 272 -4.11 14.48 -8.78
C ALA A 272 -3.12 14.80 -9.93
N GLU A 273 -3.60 15.21 -11.08
CA GLU A 273 -2.79 15.47 -12.28
C GLU A 273 -1.63 16.45 -12.03
N TYR A 274 -1.84 17.40 -11.12
CA TYR A 274 -0.86 18.43 -10.76
C TYR A 274 0.03 18.04 -9.58
N LEU A 275 -0.19 16.85 -9.02
CA LEU A 275 0.56 16.36 -7.85
C LEU A 275 1.86 15.65 -8.26
N VAL A 276 2.31 15.86 -9.48
CA VAL A 276 3.57 15.28 -9.99
C VAL A 276 4.72 16.18 -9.55
N ASP A 277 5.76 15.57 -8.94
CA ASP A 277 7.06 16.20 -8.72
C ASP A 277 7.90 16.18 -9.97
#